data_12b53fb8102af39f3e8f9e70870c74cf
#
_entry.id   12b53fb8102af39f3e8f9e70870c74cf
#
_cell.length_a   1.000
_cell.length_b   1.000
_cell.length_c   1.000
_cell.angle_alpha   90.00
_cell.angle_beta   90.00
_cell.angle_gamma   90.00
#
_symmetry.space_group_name_H-M   'P 1'
#
loop_
_entity.id
_entity.type
_entity.pdbx_description
1 polymer ?
#
loop_
_entity_poly.entity_id
_entity_poly.type
_entity_poly.pdbx_seq_one_letter_code
_entity_poly.pdbx_strand_id
1 'polypeptide(L)'
;MKKILALMGAVLLLSVSARAVEVSAPSAVLMEKETGTVLFAKNEHEKLEPASVTKIMTLLLTMEAIDGGTLRYEDTVTASPHACSMGGSQIWLKEGERLTVDEMLKAVCVVSANDCAVALAEHLAGSEEAFVERMNRRAAELGMNDTTFKNACGLPAEGHVTSAYDIAL
;
A
#
# COMPACT_ATOMS: atom_id res chain seq x y z
N MET A 1 -0.84 -8.64 -74.99
CA MET A 1 -0.19 -7.69 -74.08
C MET A 1 -0.88 -7.77 -72.74
N LYS A 2 -0.09 -8.08 -71.79
CA LYS A 2 -0.46 -8.67 -70.49
C LYS A 2 -1.17 -7.68 -69.59
N LYS A 3 -2.38 -8.02 -69.18
CA LYS A 3 -3.06 -7.33 -68.09
C LYS A 3 -2.45 -7.81 -66.77
N ILE A 4 -1.57 -7.02 -66.21
CA ILE A 4 -1.15 -7.18 -64.83
C ILE A 4 -2.26 -6.63 -63.97
N LEU A 5 -3.09 -7.54 -63.52
CA LEU A 5 -4.10 -7.24 -62.51
C LEU A 5 -3.36 -7.02 -61.21
N ALA A 6 -3.20 -5.76 -60.86
CA ALA A 6 -2.68 -5.38 -59.55
C ALA A 6 -3.74 -5.80 -58.51
N LEU A 7 -3.48 -6.90 -57.88
CA LEU A 7 -4.21 -7.32 -56.67
C LEU A 7 -3.76 -6.40 -55.53
N MET A 8 -4.31 -5.19 -55.51
CA MET A 8 -4.28 -4.36 -54.31
C MET A 8 -5.13 -5.07 -53.27
N GLY A 9 -4.47 -5.90 -52.48
CA GLY A 9 -5.06 -6.43 -51.30
C GLY A 9 -5.47 -5.26 -50.39
N ALA A 10 -6.77 -5.01 -50.35
CA ALA A 10 -7.35 -4.18 -49.31
C ALA A 10 -7.07 -4.89 -47.97
N VAL A 11 -5.97 -4.54 -47.35
CA VAL A 11 -5.77 -4.83 -45.95
C VAL A 11 -6.86 -4.02 -45.24
N LEU A 12 -7.98 -4.66 -44.98
CA LEU A 12 -8.97 -4.14 -44.05
C LEU A 12 -8.24 -4.07 -42.71
N LEU A 13 -7.69 -2.91 -42.41
CA LEU A 13 -7.32 -2.55 -41.08
C LEU A 13 -8.63 -2.55 -40.29
N LEU A 14 -8.98 -3.71 -39.73
CA LEU A 14 -9.90 -3.79 -38.63
C LEU A 14 -9.27 -2.97 -37.51
N SER A 15 -9.56 -1.67 -37.50
CA SER A 15 -9.32 -0.83 -36.35
C SER A 15 -10.22 -1.40 -35.25
N VAL A 16 -9.65 -2.35 -34.49
CA VAL A 16 -10.19 -2.69 -33.20
C VAL A 16 -10.06 -1.40 -32.39
N SER A 17 -11.18 -0.69 -32.27
CA SER A 17 -11.28 0.43 -31.38
C SER A 17 -11.02 -0.13 -29.98
N ALA A 18 -9.77 -0.09 -29.56
CA ALA A 18 -9.45 -0.33 -28.16
C ALA A 18 -10.24 0.72 -27.37
N ARG A 19 -11.29 0.30 -26.70
CA ARG A 19 -11.97 1.18 -25.76
C ARG A 19 -10.95 1.52 -24.69
N ALA A 20 -10.60 2.80 -24.58
CA ALA A 20 -9.82 3.28 -23.46
C ALA A 20 -10.53 2.87 -22.16
N VAL A 21 -9.83 2.31 -21.24
CA VAL A 21 -10.35 2.02 -19.92
C VAL A 21 -10.63 3.37 -19.24
N GLU A 22 -11.91 3.67 -19.01
CA GLU A 22 -12.29 4.86 -18.25
C GLU A 22 -12.30 4.52 -16.76
N VAL A 23 -11.51 5.25 -16.01
CA VAL A 23 -11.42 5.14 -14.56
C VAL A 23 -11.84 6.46 -13.94
N SER A 24 -12.84 6.43 -13.04
CA SER A 24 -13.34 7.63 -12.35
C SER A 24 -12.40 8.15 -11.27
N ALA A 25 -11.48 7.32 -10.76
CA ALA A 25 -10.48 7.73 -9.78
C ALA A 25 -9.57 8.85 -10.34
N PRO A 26 -9.13 9.81 -9.51
CA PRO A 26 -8.21 10.88 -9.93
C PRO A 26 -6.86 10.34 -10.37
N SER A 27 -6.35 9.29 -9.74
CA SER A 27 -5.11 8.60 -10.04
C SER A 27 -5.34 7.10 -10.10
N ALA A 28 -4.70 6.40 -11.04
CA ALA A 28 -4.77 4.95 -11.17
C ALA A 28 -3.59 4.39 -11.96
N VAL A 29 -3.21 3.16 -11.63
CA VAL A 29 -2.23 2.39 -12.38
C VAL A 29 -2.68 0.93 -12.45
N LEU A 30 -2.38 0.26 -13.56
CA LEU A 30 -2.42 -1.18 -13.69
C LEU A 30 -1.03 -1.65 -14.09
N MET A 31 -0.42 -2.45 -13.24
CA MET A 31 0.93 -2.96 -13.42
C MET A 31 0.90 -4.50 -13.49
N GLU A 32 1.69 -5.06 -14.41
CA GLU A 32 1.88 -6.50 -14.45
C GLU A 32 2.89 -6.89 -13.35
N LYS A 33 2.51 -7.84 -12.51
CA LYS A 33 3.18 -8.16 -11.25
C LYS A 33 4.62 -8.66 -11.41
N GLU A 34 4.86 -9.51 -12.43
CA GLU A 34 6.17 -10.19 -12.55
C GLU A 34 7.24 -9.31 -13.20
N THR A 35 6.84 -8.41 -14.08
CA THR A 35 7.76 -7.58 -14.87
C THR A 35 7.76 -6.11 -14.46
N GLY A 36 6.78 -5.67 -13.65
CA GLY A 36 6.57 -4.25 -13.35
C GLY A 36 6.09 -3.43 -14.55
N THR A 37 5.66 -4.08 -15.65
CA THR A 37 5.21 -3.37 -16.84
C THR A 37 3.90 -2.64 -16.58
N VAL A 38 3.88 -1.32 -16.78
CA VAL A 38 2.65 -0.52 -16.67
C VAL A 38 1.78 -0.77 -17.89
N LEU A 39 0.57 -1.33 -17.69
CA LEU A 39 -0.41 -1.62 -18.73
C LEU A 39 -1.41 -0.49 -18.89
N PHE A 40 -1.67 0.29 -17.85
CA PHE A 40 -2.54 1.47 -17.85
C PHE A 40 -2.04 2.44 -16.78
N ALA A 41 -2.09 3.73 -17.09
CA ALA A 41 -1.72 4.79 -16.18
C ALA A 41 -2.63 6.00 -16.36
N LYS A 42 -2.97 6.64 -15.23
CA LYS A 42 -3.68 7.92 -15.15
C LYS A 42 -3.17 8.68 -13.95
N ASN A 43 -2.41 9.75 -14.15
CA ASN A 43 -1.82 10.56 -13.07
C ASN A 43 -1.13 9.70 -12.01
N GLU A 44 -0.46 8.63 -12.40
CA GLU A 44 0.03 7.56 -11.52
C GLU A 44 1.06 8.03 -10.51
N HIS A 45 1.71 9.16 -10.77
CA HIS A 45 2.68 9.80 -9.87
C HIS A 45 2.10 10.99 -9.08
N GLU A 46 0.79 11.23 -9.18
CA GLU A 46 0.14 12.26 -8.37
C GLU A 46 0.20 11.89 -6.89
N LYS A 47 0.75 12.82 -6.07
CA LYS A 47 0.88 12.63 -4.62
C LYS A 47 -0.43 12.92 -3.94
N LEU A 48 -1.05 11.88 -3.41
CA LEU A 48 -2.34 11.92 -2.74
C LEU A 48 -2.23 11.34 -1.33
N GLU A 49 -3.16 11.71 -0.46
CA GLU A 49 -3.26 11.13 0.87
C GLU A 49 -3.68 9.65 0.79
N PRO A 50 -2.87 8.71 1.33
CA PRO A 50 -3.14 7.29 1.21
C PRO A 50 -4.27 6.79 2.11
N ALA A 51 -4.64 7.54 3.13
CA ALA A 51 -5.52 7.06 4.19
C ALA A 51 -5.08 5.64 4.67
N SER A 52 -6.02 4.72 4.89
CA SER A 52 -5.71 3.37 5.40
C SER A 52 -4.88 2.49 4.47
N VAL A 53 -4.65 2.88 3.21
CA VAL A 53 -3.68 2.19 2.32
C VAL A 53 -2.27 2.21 2.92
N THR A 54 -1.94 3.19 3.75
CA THR A 54 -0.72 3.25 4.58
C THR A 54 -0.43 1.93 5.29
N LYS A 55 -1.45 1.23 5.78
CA LYS A 55 -1.31 0.00 6.55
C LYS A 55 -0.72 -1.16 5.74
N ILE A 56 -0.69 -1.08 4.41
CA ILE A 56 0.04 -2.04 3.57
C ILE A 56 1.52 -2.06 3.96
N MET A 57 2.13 -0.89 4.14
CA MET A 57 3.53 -0.80 4.59
C MET A 57 3.71 -1.29 6.03
N THR A 58 2.78 -1.00 6.91
CA THR A 58 2.79 -1.51 8.31
C THR A 58 2.71 -3.03 8.33
N LEU A 59 1.83 -3.62 7.52
CA LEU A 59 1.71 -5.07 7.37
C LEU A 59 2.97 -5.67 6.74
N LEU A 60 3.52 -5.05 5.69
CA LEU A 60 4.74 -5.50 5.03
C LEU A 60 5.90 -5.61 6.03
N LEU A 61 6.18 -4.56 6.79
CA LEU A 61 7.26 -4.56 7.79
C LEU A 61 7.02 -5.58 8.92
N THR A 62 5.75 -5.80 9.29
CA THR A 62 5.40 -6.82 10.28
C THR A 62 5.65 -8.22 9.73
N MET A 63 5.25 -8.48 8.47
CA MET A 63 5.49 -9.76 7.81
C MET A 63 6.98 -10.01 7.56
N GLU A 64 7.74 -8.99 7.17
CA GLU A 64 9.20 -9.10 7.03
C GLU A 64 9.89 -9.45 8.36
N ALA A 65 9.38 -8.92 9.48
CA ALA A 65 9.88 -9.27 10.81
C ALA A 65 9.57 -10.74 11.18
N ILE A 66 8.39 -11.24 10.77
CA ILE A 66 8.01 -12.65 10.97
C ILE A 66 8.87 -13.57 10.09
N ASP A 67 9.01 -13.26 8.80
CA ASP A 67 9.82 -14.04 7.86
C ASP A 67 11.31 -14.05 8.25
N GLY A 68 11.79 -12.93 8.79
CA GLY A 68 13.14 -12.79 9.36
C GLY A 68 13.34 -13.46 10.72
N GLY A 69 12.29 -14.02 11.31
CA GLY A 69 12.34 -14.75 12.58
C GLY A 69 12.52 -13.87 13.83
N THR A 70 12.37 -12.56 13.70
CA THR A 70 12.47 -11.59 14.82
C THR A 70 11.13 -11.35 15.52
N LEU A 71 10.03 -11.78 14.90
CA LEU A 71 8.68 -11.73 15.42
C LEU A 71 7.97 -13.05 15.13
N ARG A 72 7.00 -13.45 15.96
CA ARG A 72 6.16 -14.63 15.76
C ARG A 72 4.69 -14.26 15.87
N TYR A 73 3.83 -15.03 15.24
CA TYR A 73 2.38 -14.84 15.33
C TYR A 73 1.85 -14.93 16.77
N GLU A 74 2.48 -15.77 17.60
CA GLU A 74 2.10 -16.02 19.00
C GLU A 74 2.68 -14.97 19.97
N ASP A 75 3.62 -14.14 19.52
CA ASP A 75 4.20 -13.10 20.38
C ASP A 75 3.12 -12.11 20.80
N THR A 76 3.24 -11.64 22.03
CA THR A 76 2.22 -10.75 22.62
C THR A 76 2.62 -9.31 22.46
N VAL A 77 1.71 -8.52 21.89
CA VAL A 77 1.78 -7.07 21.77
C VAL A 77 0.94 -6.45 22.88
N THR A 78 1.50 -5.47 23.57
CA THR A 78 0.82 -4.72 24.63
C THR A 78 0.43 -3.34 24.10
N ALA A 79 -0.84 -2.98 24.22
CA ALA A 79 -1.34 -1.69 23.79
C ALA A 79 -0.85 -0.57 24.70
N SER A 80 -0.20 0.44 24.13
CA SER A 80 0.23 1.64 24.81
C SER A 80 -0.91 2.66 24.97
N PRO A 81 -0.78 3.66 25.85
CA PRO A 81 -1.71 4.78 25.89
C PRO A 81 -1.83 5.49 24.53
N HIS A 82 -0.72 5.61 23.79
CA HIS A 82 -0.70 6.22 22.47
C HIS A 82 -1.52 5.40 21.46
N ALA A 83 -1.28 4.11 21.34
CA ALA A 83 -2.06 3.23 20.48
C ALA A 83 -3.58 3.28 20.83
N CYS A 84 -3.93 3.28 22.12
CA CYS A 84 -5.31 3.38 22.58
C CYS A 84 -5.99 4.74 22.31
N SER A 85 -5.20 5.79 22.07
CA SER A 85 -5.70 7.14 21.78
C SER A 85 -6.06 7.35 20.29
N MET A 86 -5.81 6.36 19.44
CA MET A 86 -6.06 6.49 18.00
C MET A 86 -7.54 6.68 17.71
N GLY A 87 -7.82 7.58 16.75
CA GLY A 87 -9.17 7.77 16.22
C GLY A 87 -9.45 6.89 15.00
N GLY A 88 -10.63 7.04 14.42
CA GLY A 88 -11.05 6.33 13.22
C GLY A 88 -11.40 4.86 13.48
N SER A 89 -11.10 3.98 12.51
CA SER A 89 -11.36 2.54 12.64
C SER A 89 -10.45 1.92 13.69
N GLN A 90 -11.02 1.19 14.64
CA GLN A 90 -10.29 0.61 15.77
C GLN A 90 -11.10 -0.52 16.41
N ILE A 91 -10.46 -1.34 17.22
CA ILE A 91 -11.13 -2.35 18.05
C ILE A 91 -11.26 -1.91 19.52
N TRP A 92 -10.89 -0.64 19.82
CA TRP A 92 -10.96 -0.01 21.14
C TRP A 92 -10.11 -0.74 22.18
N LEU A 93 -8.83 -0.95 21.85
CA LEU A 93 -7.84 -1.47 22.79
C LEU A 93 -7.80 -0.62 24.06
N LYS A 94 -7.67 -1.29 25.18
CA LYS A 94 -7.44 -0.64 26.48
C LYS A 94 -5.96 -0.59 26.77
N GLU A 95 -5.53 0.43 27.48
CA GLU A 95 -4.15 0.55 27.94
C GLU A 95 -3.73 -0.70 28.73
N GLY A 96 -2.59 -1.28 28.32
CA GLY A 96 -2.06 -2.51 28.87
C GLY A 96 -2.76 -3.79 28.36
N GLU A 97 -3.78 -3.68 27.52
CA GLU A 97 -4.41 -4.85 26.90
C GLU A 97 -3.38 -5.58 26.01
N ARG A 98 -3.46 -6.89 26.03
CA ARG A 98 -2.49 -7.76 25.37
C ARG A 98 -3.19 -8.67 24.38
N LEU A 99 -2.79 -8.58 23.13
CA LEU A 99 -3.22 -9.47 22.04
C LEU A 99 -1.99 -10.08 21.37
N THR A 100 -2.16 -11.19 20.71
CA THR A 100 -1.10 -11.78 19.87
C THR A 100 -0.88 -10.95 18.60
N VAL A 101 0.28 -11.08 18.00
CA VAL A 101 0.58 -10.49 16.68
C VAL A 101 -0.46 -10.94 15.65
N ASP A 102 -0.87 -12.21 15.66
CA ASP A 102 -1.90 -12.76 14.78
C ASP A 102 -3.25 -12.06 14.94
N GLU A 103 -3.70 -11.84 16.19
CA GLU A 103 -4.95 -11.10 16.47
C GLU A 103 -4.87 -9.65 16.03
N MET A 104 -3.73 -8.97 16.28
CA MET A 104 -3.50 -7.59 15.83
C MET A 104 -3.50 -7.49 14.30
N LEU A 105 -2.81 -8.40 13.59
CA LEU A 105 -2.80 -8.45 12.14
C LEU A 105 -4.22 -8.66 11.57
N LYS A 106 -5.00 -9.57 12.16
CA LYS A 106 -6.39 -9.79 11.75
C LYS A 106 -7.25 -8.54 11.95
N ALA A 107 -7.08 -7.82 13.06
CA ALA A 107 -7.79 -6.57 13.30
C ALA A 107 -7.41 -5.49 12.29
N VAL A 108 -6.13 -5.36 11.95
CA VAL A 108 -5.66 -4.43 10.91
C VAL A 108 -6.25 -4.79 9.55
N CYS A 109 -6.23 -6.07 9.16
CA CYS A 109 -6.69 -6.51 7.85
C CYS A 109 -8.22 -6.44 7.70
N VAL A 110 -8.99 -6.80 8.73
CA VAL A 110 -10.44 -6.98 8.62
C VAL A 110 -11.21 -5.69 8.88
N VAL A 111 -10.82 -4.94 9.92
CA VAL A 111 -11.51 -3.70 10.32
C VAL A 111 -10.65 -2.46 10.18
N SER A 112 -9.44 -2.60 9.63
CA SER A 112 -8.50 -1.49 9.43
C SER A 112 -8.14 -0.79 10.76
N ALA A 113 -7.97 -1.55 11.84
CA ALA A 113 -7.79 -1.05 13.20
C ALA A 113 -6.53 -0.17 13.33
N ASN A 114 -6.71 1.12 13.62
CA ASN A 114 -5.62 2.09 13.78
C ASN A 114 -4.83 1.83 15.06
N ASP A 115 -5.52 1.54 16.16
CA ASP A 115 -4.94 1.18 17.46
C ASP A 115 -4.02 -0.05 17.35
N CYS A 116 -4.45 -1.09 16.64
CA CYS A 116 -3.62 -2.27 16.40
C CYS A 116 -2.41 -1.97 15.49
N ALA A 117 -2.59 -1.14 14.46
CA ALA A 117 -1.49 -0.77 13.57
C ALA A 117 -0.38 -0.01 14.34
N VAL A 118 -0.77 0.93 15.20
CA VAL A 118 0.17 1.68 16.03
C VAL A 118 0.80 0.78 17.10
N ALA A 119 0.02 -0.09 17.75
CA ALA A 119 0.56 -1.03 18.73
C ALA A 119 1.62 -1.98 18.12
N LEU A 120 1.37 -2.49 16.90
CA LEU A 120 2.37 -3.28 16.16
C LEU A 120 3.61 -2.46 15.81
N ALA A 121 3.43 -1.21 15.38
CA ALA A 121 4.52 -0.30 15.05
C ALA A 121 5.44 -0.06 16.27
N GLU A 122 4.85 0.28 17.41
CA GLU A 122 5.58 0.48 18.67
C GLU A 122 6.28 -0.80 19.14
N HIS A 123 5.62 -1.94 19.02
CA HIS A 123 6.21 -3.24 19.38
C HIS A 123 7.46 -3.56 18.55
N LEU A 124 7.41 -3.27 17.25
CA LEU A 124 8.49 -3.56 16.30
C LEU A 124 9.67 -2.58 16.38
N ALA A 125 9.41 -1.33 16.74
CA ALA A 125 10.42 -0.27 16.65
C ALA A 125 10.69 0.47 17.98
N GLY A 126 9.89 0.19 19.00
CA GLY A 126 9.97 0.88 20.31
C GLY A 126 9.14 2.16 20.38
N SER A 127 8.84 2.79 19.24
CA SER A 127 7.88 3.91 19.13
C SER A 127 7.30 3.99 17.72
N GLU A 128 6.17 4.70 17.55
CA GLU A 128 5.60 4.96 16.23
C GLU A 128 6.55 5.79 15.36
N GLU A 129 7.24 6.79 15.93
CA GLU A 129 8.19 7.63 15.19
C GLU A 129 9.33 6.78 14.61
N ALA A 130 9.93 5.91 15.41
CA ALA A 130 10.99 5.01 14.95
C ALA A 130 10.48 4.02 13.89
N PHE A 131 9.22 3.61 13.99
CA PHE A 131 8.58 2.78 12.97
C PHE A 131 8.36 3.55 11.66
N VAL A 132 7.90 4.79 11.72
CA VAL A 132 7.74 5.67 10.56
C VAL A 132 9.08 5.89 9.84
N GLU A 133 10.17 6.03 10.56
CA GLU A 133 11.50 6.06 9.94
C GLU A 133 11.82 4.76 9.18
N ARG A 134 11.44 3.59 9.73
CA ARG A 134 11.57 2.30 9.01
C ARG A 134 10.68 2.25 7.78
N MET A 135 9.42 2.71 7.88
CA MET A 135 8.50 2.79 6.73
C MET A 135 9.09 3.63 5.59
N ASN A 136 9.60 4.83 5.90
CA ASN A 136 10.19 5.71 4.89
C ASN A 136 11.48 5.13 4.30
N ARG A 137 12.31 4.47 5.09
CA ARG A 137 13.49 3.76 4.59
C ARG A 137 13.09 2.63 3.65
N ARG A 138 12.10 1.83 4.05
CA ARG A 138 11.61 0.73 3.21
C ARG A 138 10.98 1.23 1.91
N ALA A 139 10.23 2.32 1.96
CA ALA A 139 9.71 2.99 0.77
C ALA A 139 10.83 3.37 -0.20
N ALA A 140 11.91 3.98 0.29
CA ALA A 140 13.07 4.33 -0.53
C ALA A 140 13.76 3.09 -1.13
N GLU A 141 13.92 2.01 -0.36
CA GLU A 141 14.47 0.74 -0.84
C GLU A 141 13.63 0.09 -1.95
N LEU A 142 12.31 0.24 -1.87
CA LEU A 142 11.35 -0.22 -2.89
C LEU A 142 11.27 0.70 -4.10
N GLY A 143 11.88 1.88 -4.07
CA GLY A 143 11.80 2.86 -5.15
C GLY A 143 10.53 3.72 -5.14
N MET A 144 9.80 3.77 -4.02
CA MET A 144 8.58 4.57 -3.82
C MET A 144 8.93 6.06 -3.67
N ASN A 145 9.23 6.73 -4.79
CA ASN A 145 9.79 8.09 -4.78
C ASN A 145 8.75 9.20 -4.52
N ASP A 146 7.48 8.88 -4.62
CA ASP A 146 6.37 9.81 -4.36
C ASP A 146 5.79 9.66 -2.96
N THR A 147 6.34 8.75 -2.14
CA THR A 147 5.78 8.36 -0.86
C THR A 147 6.52 8.99 0.31
N THR A 148 5.75 9.48 1.27
CA THR A 148 6.25 9.88 2.59
C THR A 148 5.23 9.48 3.65
N PHE A 149 5.63 8.67 4.59
CA PHE A 149 4.82 8.27 5.74
C PHE A 149 5.05 9.21 6.92
N LYS A 150 3.99 9.52 7.68
CA LYS A 150 4.00 10.32 8.92
C LYS A 150 3.42 9.59 10.12
N ASN A 151 2.68 8.50 9.89
CA ASN A 151 2.17 7.62 10.92
C ASN A 151 1.98 6.20 10.36
N ALA A 152 1.71 5.24 11.25
CA ALA A 152 1.61 3.83 10.90
C ALA A 152 0.22 3.41 10.40
N CYS A 153 -0.79 4.26 10.50
CA CYS A 153 -2.19 3.87 10.28
C CYS A 153 -2.92 4.64 9.18
N GLY A 154 -2.36 5.75 8.69
CA GLY A 154 -2.94 6.55 7.61
C GLY A 154 -3.91 7.63 8.07
N LEU A 155 -3.83 8.06 9.32
CA LEU A 155 -4.54 9.26 9.76
C LEU A 155 -3.96 10.50 9.06
N PRO A 156 -4.79 11.53 8.79
CA PRO A 156 -4.34 12.75 8.14
C PRO A 156 -3.16 13.39 8.87
N ALA A 157 -2.10 13.69 8.12
CA ALA A 157 -0.93 14.43 8.61
C ALA A 157 -0.28 15.18 7.44
N GLU A 158 0.22 16.38 7.69
CA GLU A 158 0.87 17.17 6.66
C GLU A 158 2.06 16.42 6.03
N GLY A 159 2.03 16.28 4.71
CA GLY A 159 3.06 15.56 3.97
C GLY A 159 2.97 14.02 4.06
N HIS A 160 1.85 13.46 4.58
CA HIS A 160 1.56 12.04 4.51
C HIS A 160 0.95 11.71 3.15
N VAL A 161 1.77 11.31 2.19
CA VAL A 161 1.38 11.14 0.79
C VAL A 161 1.98 9.88 0.17
N THR A 162 1.33 9.41 -0.89
CA THR A 162 1.82 8.36 -1.79
C THR A 162 1.27 8.58 -3.18
N SER A 163 1.67 7.76 -4.17
CA SER A 163 1.11 7.74 -5.51
C SER A 163 0.53 6.36 -5.84
N ALA A 164 -0.33 6.30 -6.88
CA ALA A 164 -0.85 5.02 -7.36
C ALA A 164 0.29 4.11 -7.85
N TYR A 165 1.34 4.68 -8.45
CA TYR A 165 2.52 3.94 -8.90
C TYR A 165 3.25 3.31 -7.72
N ASP A 166 3.54 4.08 -6.67
CA ASP A 166 4.26 3.58 -5.49
C ASP A 166 3.49 2.50 -4.73
N ILE A 167 2.16 2.58 -4.72
CA ILE A 167 1.32 1.53 -4.10
C ILE A 167 1.38 0.22 -4.89
N ALA A 168 1.61 0.29 -6.21
CA ALA A 168 1.67 -0.89 -7.07
C ALA A 168 3.05 -1.59 -7.07
N LEU A 169 4.09 -0.91 -6.59
CA LEU A 169 5.43 -1.48 -6.44
C LEU A 169 5.47 -2.50 -5.29
#